data_d1113c2233328d26100a3edaaa073498
#
_entry.id   d1113c2233328d26100a3edaaa073498
#
_cell.length_a   1.000
_cell.length_b   1.000
_cell.length_c   1.000
_cell.angle_alpha   90.00
_cell.angle_beta   90.00
_cell.angle_gamma   90.00
#
_symmetry.space_group_name_H-M   'P 1'
#
loop_
_entity.id
_entity.type
_entity.pdbx_description
1 polymer ?
#
loop_
_entity_poly.entity_id
_entity_poly.type
_entity_poly.pdbx_seq_one_letter_code
_entity_poly.pdbx_strand_id
1 'polypeptide(L)'
;MFDIPFNIKKISYYLMSRKITTVISFKIESTFEEWVKIFDSKEADLRYSEFDIKPLFRGFSKDDPKKVIYIHQAPAGNIQKFVQANREWIKIHKVDFSSMEAHLGYESF
;
A
#
# COMPACT_ATOMS: atom_id res chain seq x y z
N MET A 1 23.96 -34.24 2.56
CA MET A 1 22.59 -33.93 2.94
C MET A 1 22.49 -32.44 3.29
N PHE A 2 21.45 -31.81 2.84
CA PHE A 2 21.27 -30.40 3.16
C PHE A 2 20.82 -30.24 4.60
N ASP A 3 21.06 -29.03 5.12
CA ASP A 3 20.71 -28.68 6.48
C ASP A 3 19.24 -28.24 6.54
N ILE A 4 18.35 -29.15 6.86
CA ILE A 4 16.92 -28.89 6.91
C ILE A 4 16.57 -27.71 7.84
N PRO A 5 17.06 -27.64 9.08
CA PRO A 5 16.77 -26.50 9.95
C PRO A 5 17.20 -25.18 9.35
N PHE A 6 18.37 -25.15 8.73
CA PHE A 6 18.85 -23.94 8.08
C PHE A 6 17.97 -23.55 6.90
N ASN A 7 17.59 -24.53 6.09
CA ASN A 7 16.72 -24.30 4.94
C ASN A 7 15.34 -23.83 5.35
N ILE A 8 14.80 -24.38 6.44
CA ILE A 8 13.52 -23.95 6.98
C ILE A 8 13.58 -22.49 7.42
N LYS A 9 14.65 -22.10 8.09
CA LYS A 9 14.85 -20.70 8.49
C LYS A 9 14.92 -19.77 7.30
N LYS A 10 15.63 -20.17 6.25
CA LYS A 10 15.74 -19.39 5.01
C LYS A 10 14.39 -19.21 4.34
N ILE A 11 13.65 -20.30 4.24
CA ILE A 11 12.31 -20.27 3.63
C ILE A 11 11.39 -19.37 4.45
N SER A 12 11.41 -19.49 5.77
CA SER A 12 10.59 -18.66 6.64
C SER A 12 10.92 -17.19 6.48
N TYR A 13 12.22 -16.86 6.47
CA TYR A 13 12.65 -15.49 6.28
C TYR A 13 12.21 -14.96 4.91
N TYR A 14 12.39 -15.75 3.87
CA TYR A 14 11.97 -15.38 2.52
C TYR A 14 10.48 -15.09 2.47
N LEU A 15 9.65 -15.96 3.04
CA LEU A 15 8.20 -15.76 3.06
C LEU A 15 7.80 -14.51 3.84
N MET A 16 8.47 -14.25 4.96
CA MET A 16 8.19 -13.06 5.78
C MET A 16 8.62 -11.77 5.09
N SER A 17 9.70 -11.81 4.31
CA SER A 17 10.20 -10.63 3.62
C SER A 17 9.70 -10.49 2.20
N ARG A 18 8.90 -11.47 1.73
CA ARG A 18 8.37 -11.46 0.37
C ARG A 18 7.50 -10.23 0.14
N LYS A 19 7.80 -9.52 -0.93
CA LYS A 19 7.08 -8.31 -1.27
C LYS A 19 5.87 -8.63 -2.12
N ILE A 20 4.77 -8.04 -1.73
CA ILE A 20 3.51 -8.16 -2.45
C ILE A 20 3.21 -6.82 -3.09
N THR A 21 2.90 -6.85 -4.37
CA THR A 21 2.44 -5.68 -5.09
C THR A 21 0.93 -5.62 -4.98
N THR A 22 0.43 -4.48 -4.53
CA THR A 22 -1.01 -4.26 -4.35
C THR A 22 -1.43 -3.07 -5.19
N VAL A 23 -2.56 -3.23 -5.86
CA VAL A 23 -3.20 -2.16 -6.63
C VAL A 23 -4.46 -1.77 -5.88
N ILE A 24 -4.56 -0.51 -5.48
CA ILE A 24 -5.71 0.01 -4.76
C ILE A 24 -6.33 1.13 -5.58
N SER A 25 -7.64 1.15 -5.68
CA SER A 25 -8.36 2.29 -6.23
C SER A 25 -9.40 2.73 -5.23
N PHE A 26 -9.69 4.02 -5.23
CA PHE A 26 -10.69 4.61 -4.35
C PHE A 26 -11.09 5.99 -4.88
N LYS A 27 -12.21 6.48 -4.40
CA LYS A 27 -12.64 7.85 -4.72
C LYS A 27 -12.22 8.79 -3.61
N ILE A 28 -11.97 10.04 -3.99
CA ILE A 28 -11.63 11.11 -3.07
C ILE A 28 -12.67 12.21 -3.21
N GLU A 29 -12.88 12.96 -2.12
CA GLU A 29 -13.81 14.09 -2.10
C GLU A 29 -13.10 15.41 -2.38
N SER A 30 -11.78 15.39 -2.36
CA SER A 30 -10.93 16.53 -2.74
C SER A 30 -10.54 16.45 -4.21
N THR A 31 -9.68 17.37 -4.65
CA THR A 31 -9.05 17.24 -5.95
C THR A 31 -7.87 16.29 -5.88
N PHE A 32 -7.47 15.73 -7.01
CA PHE A 32 -6.28 14.88 -7.06
C PHE A 32 -5.04 15.65 -6.61
N GLU A 33 -4.93 16.92 -6.99
CA GLU A 33 -3.79 17.76 -6.62
C GLU A 33 -3.66 17.90 -5.11
N GLU A 34 -4.78 18.12 -4.42
CA GLU A 34 -4.79 18.20 -2.96
C GLU A 34 -4.42 16.87 -2.34
N TRP A 35 -5.00 15.78 -2.84
CA TRP A 35 -4.73 14.45 -2.33
C TRP A 35 -3.27 14.05 -2.52
N VAL A 36 -2.69 14.31 -3.70
CA VAL A 36 -1.31 13.89 -4.00
C VAL A 36 -0.29 14.67 -3.17
N LYS A 37 -0.59 15.90 -2.79
CA LYS A 37 0.28 16.66 -1.90
C LYS A 37 0.41 15.97 -0.54
N ILE A 38 -0.69 15.41 -0.04
CA ILE A 38 -0.70 14.67 1.21
C ILE A 38 0.03 13.35 1.03
N PHE A 39 -0.28 12.65 -0.03
CA PHE A 39 0.32 11.36 -0.37
C PHE A 39 1.84 11.47 -0.52
N ASP A 40 2.33 12.55 -1.11
CA ASP A 40 3.75 12.81 -1.32
C ASP A 40 4.39 13.55 -0.15
N SER A 41 3.66 13.81 0.92
CA SER A 41 4.18 14.55 2.06
C SER A 41 5.19 13.72 2.86
N LYS A 42 6.01 14.42 3.63
CA LYS A 42 6.96 13.76 4.53
C LYS A 42 6.25 12.94 5.60
N GLU A 43 5.10 13.41 6.08
CA GLU A 43 4.30 12.68 7.05
C GLU A 43 3.82 11.35 6.47
N ALA A 44 3.32 11.37 5.24
CA ALA A 44 2.89 10.14 4.57
C ALA A 44 4.06 9.17 4.40
N ASP A 45 5.21 9.68 3.99
CA ASP A 45 6.41 8.88 3.82
C ASP A 45 6.82 8.17 5.11
N LEU A 46 6.78 8.89 6.23
CA LEU A 46 7.09 8.31 7.53
C LEU A 46 6.09 7.22 7.92
N ARG A 47 4.81 7.45 7.65
CA ARG A 47 3.77 6.46 7.95
C ARG A 47 3.93 5.20 7.12
N TYR A 48 4.26 5.35 5.84
CA TYR A 48 4.52 4.21 4.95
C TYR A 48 5.76 3.44 5.39
N SER A 49 6.82 4.15 5.76
CA SER A 49 8.08 3.54 6.19
C SER A 49 7.92 2.64 7.41
N GLU A 50 7.02 3.00 8.31
CA GLU A 50 6.72 2.18 9.49
C GLU A 50 6.28 0.78 9.14
N PHE A 51 5.68 0.61 7.97
CA PHE A 51 5.13 -0.66 7.52
C PHE A 51 5.88 -1.22 6.31
N ASP A 52 7.06 -0.69 6.02
CA ASP A 52 7.88 -1.08 4.87
C ASP A 52 7.11 -1.00 3.54
N ILE A 53 6.26 0.00 3.42
CA ILE A 53 5.49 0.21 2.20
C ILE A 53 6.26 1.12 1.27
N LYS A 54 6.46 0.65 0.05
CA LYS A 54 7.12 1.43 -1.00
C LYS A 54 6.10 1.80 -2.07
N PRO A 55 5.74 3.09 -2.19
CA PRO A 55 4.89 3.53 -3.29
C PRO A 55 5.60 3.36 -4.63
N LEU A 56 4.89 2.85 -5.63
CA LEU A 56 5.40 2.66 -6.97
C LEU A 56 4.73 3.59 -7.98
N PHE A 57 3.44 3.83 -7.80
CA PHE A 57 2.67 4.63 -8.74
C PHE A 57 1.43 5.20 -8.08
N ARG A 58 1.04 6.41 -8.50
CA ARG A 58 -0.25 6.99 -8.17
C ARG A 58 -0.72 7.81 -9.37
N GLY A 59 -2.02 7.79 -9.56
CA GLY A 59 -2.62 8.51 -10.65
C GLY A 59 -4.13 8.56 -10.48
N PHE A 60 -4.80 9.08 -11.48
CA PHE A 60 -6.26 9.16 -11.46
C PHE A 60 -6.81 8.70 -12.80
N SER A 61 -8.07 8.31 -12.77
CA SER A 61 -8.74 7.86 -13.99
C SER A 61 -8.90 9.03 -14.97
N LYS A 62 -8.62 8.79 -16.24
CA LYS A 62 -8.85 9.81 -17.27
C LYS A 62 -10.33 10.19 -17.40
N ASP A 63 -11.22 9.31 -16.98
CA ASP A 63 -12.67 9.51 -17.10
C ASP A 63 -13.27 10.07 -15.81
N ASP A 64 -12.58 9.97 -14.70
CA ASP A 64 -13.03 10.46 -13.40
C ASP A 64 -11.82 10.90 -12.57
N PRO A 65 -11.52 12.22 -12.53
CA PRO A 65 -10.36 12.70 -11.78
C PRO A 65 -10.43 12.46 -10.27
N LYS A 66 -11.58 12.10 -9.75
CA LYS A 66 -11.72 11.77 -8.34
C LYS A 66 -11.51 10.29 -8.04
N LYS A 67 -11.36 9.47 -9.06
CA LYS A 67 -10.99 8.07 -8.90
C LYS A 67 -9.49 7.91 -8.97
N VAL A 68 -8.90 7.59 -7.83
CA VAL A 68 -7.44 7.47 -7.68
C VAL A 68 -7.04 6.02 -7.75
N ILE A 69 -5.90 5.77 -8.36
CA ILE A 69 -5.25 4.46 -8.35
C ILE A 69 -3.88 4.61 -7.70
N TYR A 70 -3.53 3.64 -6.89
CA TYR A 70 -2.30 3.64 -6.11
C TYR A 70 -1.71 2.23 -6.11
N ILE A 71 -0.45 2.13 -6.51
CA ILE A 71 0.27 0.85 -6.56
C ILE A 71 1.46 0.92 -5.61
N HIS A 72 1.61 -0.09 -4.77
CA HIS A 72 2.71 -0.13 -3.83
C HIS A 72 3.17 -1.55 -3.57
N GLN A 73 4.34 -1.67 -2.97
CA GLN A 73 4.92 -2.93 -2.54
C GLN A 73 5.15 -2.92 -1.04
N ALA A 74 4.88 -4.05 -0.41
CA ALA A 74 5.13 -4.22 1.02
C ALA A 74 5.21 -5.72 1.35
N PRO A 75 5.79 -6.06 2.50
CA PRO A 75 5.70 -7.44 2.98
C PRO A 75 4.25 -7.86 3.15
N ALA A 76 3.98 -9.15 2.99
CA ALA A 76 2.62 -9.69 3.07
C ALA A 76 1.93 -9.26 4.37
N GLY A 77 0.71 -8.75 4.24
CA GLY A 77 -0.10 -8.32 5.37
C GLY A 77 0.14 -6.91 5.87
N ASN A 78 1.23 -6.26 5.45
CA ASN A 78 1.57 -4.94 5.98
C ASN A 78 0.62 -3.84 5.51
N ILE A 79 0.06 -3.97 4.31
CA ILE A 79 -0.91 -2.99 3.81
C ILE A 79 -2.16 -2.97 4.68
N GLN A 80 -2.68 -4.12 5.03
CA GLN A 80 -3.85 -4.22 5.89
C GLN A 80 -3.58 -3.62 7.27
N LYS A 81 -2.39 -3.87 7.82
CA LYS A 81 -1.96 -3.29 9.09
C LYS A 81 -1.86 -1.78 9.00
N PHE A 82 -1.30 -1.28 7.90
CA PHE A 82 -1.19 0.15 7.66
C PHE A 82 -2.57 0.82 7.63
N VAL A 83 -3.48 0.27 6.86
CA VAL A 83 -4.83 0.84 6.73
C VAL A 83 -5.52 0.88 8.08
N GLN A 84 -5.43 -0.19 8.88
CA GLN A 84 -6.01 -0.23 10.21
C GLN A 84 -5.40 0.81 11.14
N ALA A 85 -4.07 0.90 11.14
CA ALA A 85 -3.37 1.82 12.04
C ALA A 85 -3.56 3.29 11.65
N ASN A 86 -3.78 3.57 10.37
CA ASN A 86 -3.87 4.93 9.85
C ASN A 86 -5.27 5.31 9.35
N ARG A 87 -6.27 4.56 9.74
CA ARG A 87 -7.64 4.74 9.24
C ARG A 87 -8.14 6.17 9.40
N GLU A 88 -7.97 6.76 10.57
CA GLU A 88 -8.42 8.12 10.83
C GLU A 88 -7.64 9.15 10.02
N TRP A 89 -6.35 8.95 9.88
CA TRP A 89 -5.51 9.82 9.07
C TRP A 89 -5.93 9.78 7.60
N ILE A 90 -6.18 8.58 7.07
CA ILE A 90 -6.65 8.40 5.69
C ILE A 90 -8.01 9.08 5.50
N LYS A 91 -8.90 8.90 6.46
CA LYS A 91 -10.25 9.46 6.42
C LYS A 91 -10.26 10.98 6.44
N ILE A 92 -9.41 11.58 7.28
CA ILE A 92 -9.28 13.04 7.37
C ILE A 92 -8.92 13.63 6.00
N HIS A 93 -8.16 12.91 5.21
CA HIS A 93 -7.72 13.36 3.89
C HIS A 93 -8.71 12.98 2.79
N LYS A 94 -9.96 12.77 3.17
CA LYS A 94 -11.11 12.70 2.26
C LYS A 94 -11.11 11.52 1.30
N VAL A 95 -10.54 10.41 1.75
CA VAL A 95 -10.65 9.14 1.03
C VAL A 95 -12.00 8.51 1.39
N ASP A 96 -12.75 8.13 0.38
CA ASP A 96 -13.99 7.40 0.57
C ASP A 96 -13.70 5.91 0.67
N PHE A 97 -13.70 5.39 1.89
CA PHE A 97 -13.42 3.97 2.14
C PHE A 97 -14.44 3.03 1.49
N SER A 98 -15.68 3.47 1.33
CA SER A 98 -16.70 2.62 0.74
C SER A 98 -16.46 2.35 -0.74
N SER A 99 -15.66 3.18 -1.40
CA SER A 99 -15.31 3.03 -2.80
C SER A 99 -14.03 2.23 -3.01
N MET A 100 -13.34 1.88 -1.94
CA MET A 100 -12.02 1.25 -2.04
C MET A 100 -12.09 -0.16 -2.60
N GLU A 101 -11.30 -0.40 -3.64
CA GLU A 101 -11.10 -1.72 -4.22
C GLU A 101 -9.62 -2.02 -4.18
N ALA A 102 -9.27 -3.21 -3.68
CA ALA A 102 -7.89 -3.60 -3.56
C ALA A 102 -7.67 -4.93 -4.26
N HIS A 103 -6.64 -4.97 -5.09
CA HIS A 103 -6.18 -6.19 -5.74
C HIS A 103 -4.90 -6.61 -5.04
N LEU A 104 -5.04 -7.61 -4.19
CA LEU A 104 -3.96 -8.11 -3.34
C LEU A 104 -3.35 -9.35 -3.95
N GLY A 105 -2.17 -9.71 -3.46
CA GLY A 105 -1.60 -11.00 -3.76
C GLY A 105 -0.78 -11.10 -5.03
N TYR A 106 -0.43 -9.99 -5.65
CA TYR A 106 0.49 -10.01 -6.78
C TYR A 106 1.92 -10.02 -6.26
N GLU A 107 2.62 -11.11 -6.49
CA GLU A 107 4.01 -11.22 -6.08
C GLU A 107 4.90 -10.41 -7.02
N SER A 108 5.88 -9.72 -6.44
CA SER A 108 6.87 -8.99 -7.23
C SER A 108 7.86 -9.97 -7.83
N PHE A 109 8.10 -9.81 -9.10
CA PHE A 109 9.02 -10.67 -9.81
C PHE A 109 10.46 -10.14 -9.75
#